data_482f7ef11cf252b2938af3619160479f
#
_entry.id   482f7ef11cf252b2938af3619160479f
#
_cell.length_a   1.000
_cell.length_b   1.000
_cell.length_c   1.000
_cell.angle_alpha   90.00
_cell.angle_beta   90.00
_cell.angle_gamma   90.00
#
_symmetry.space_group_name_H-M   'P 1'
#
loop_
_entity.id
_entity.type
_entity.pdbx_description
1 polymer ?
#
loop_
_entity_poly.entity_id
_entity_poly.type
_entity_poly.pdbx_seq_one_letter_code
_entity_poly.pdbx_strand_id
1 'polypeptide(L)'
;MVFAIIFSVLTTLSEGMFHTSYETEVDTSVVACNQTVDSMIYCLQTDPELLSERFFVGLGKQEDKKKNAFYLVWKESTYVPEEQYSRLVLDVLVDEKPFMKDVVIESSVVDTMAGERRDVRVDIHYAGTLIKEAYGTFHINPVGENQSTLAMDVHVKFGWFFRIFISRKVYSETIDWRLVRFVENLKLISEGVALTEEYWTEQDAAMVAQ
;
A
#
# COMPACT_ATOMS: atom_id res chain seq x y z
N MET A 1 -25.72 -22.38 -25.32
CA MET A 1 -25.90 -21.46 -24.17
C MET A 1 -24.97 -21.80 -22.99
N VAL A 2 -24.82 -23.06 -22.60
CA VAL A 2 -23.93 -23.49 -21.49
C VAL A 2 -22.43 -23.16 -21.76
N PHE A 3 -21.96 -23.35 -23.00
CA PHE A 3 -20.57 -23.03 -23.39
C PHE A 3 -20.24 -21.53 -23.30
N ALA A 4 -21.18 -20.65 -23.60
CA ALA A 4 -20.97 -19.20 -23.51
C ALA A 4 -20.87 -18.73 -22.06
N ILE A 5 -21.58 -19.36 -21.13
CA ILE A 5 -21.52 -19.06 -19.69
C ILE A 5 -20.19 -19.53 -19.11
N ILE A 6 -19.73 -20.72 -19.50
CA ILE A 6 -18.42 -21.26 -19.07
C ILE A 6 -17.29 -20.37 -19.60
N PHE A 7 -17.37 -19.91 -20.84
CA PHE A 7 -16.36 -19.01 -21.44
C PHE A 7 -16.38 -17.61 -20.80
N SER A 8 -17.54 -17.07 -20.48
CA SER A 8 -17.70 -15.81 -19.75
C SER A 8 -17.17 -15.90 -18.31
N VAL A 9 -17.39 -17.01 -17.61
CA VAL A 9 -16.83 -17.27 -16.28
C VAL A 9 -15.30 -17.46 -16.36
N LEU A 10 -14.80 -18.13 -17.40
CA LEU A 10 -13.36 -18.30 -17.62
C LEU A 10 -12.65 -16.99 -18.02
N THR A 11 -13.30 -16.11 -18.79
CA THR A 11 -12.73 -14.80 -19.17
C THR A 11 -12.75 -13.83 -17.98
N THR A 12 -13.78 -13.80 -17.16
CA THR A 12 -13.77 -13.04 -15.89
C THR A 12 -12.79 -13.61 -14.88
N LEU A 13 -12.47 -14.90 -14.96
CA LEU A 13 -11.39 -15.52 -14.20
C LEU A 13 -9.99 -15.22 -14.76
N SER A 14 -9.83 -14.77 -16.01
CA SER A 14 -8.52 -14.53 -16.64
C SER A 14 -7.90 -13.18 -16.26
N GLU A 15 -8.69 -12.18 -15.89
CA GLU A 15 -8.19 -10.83 -15.54
C GLU A 15 -7.78 -10.65 -14.08
N GLY A 16 -7.89 -11.62 -13.23
CA GLY A 16 -7.46 -11.80 -11.82
C GLY A 16 -6.56 -10.76 -11.15
N MET A 17 -6.60 -9.52 -11.62
CA MET A 17 -5.97 -8.38 -10.97
C MET A 17 -7.02 -7.70 -10.08
N PHE A 18 -6.66 -7.53 -8.83
CA PHE A 18 -7.41 -6.71 -7.89
C PHE A 18 -6.90 -5.28 -7.99
N HIS A 19 -7.82 -4.34 -7.95
CA HIS A 19 -7.53 -2.91 -7.99
C HIS A 19 -8.29 -2.23 -6.85
N THR A 20 -7.58 -1.36 -6.16
CA THR A 20 -8.11 -0.48 -5.13
C THR A 20 -7.47 0.89 -5.28
N SER A 21 -8.25 1.95 -5.16
CA SER A 21 -7.78 3.34 -5.23
C SER A 21 -8.39 4.18 -4.13
N TYR A 22 -7.64 5.18 -3.69
CA TYR A 22 -8.12 6.21 -2.77
C TYR A 22 -7.45 7.54 -3.07
N GLU A 23 -8.23 8.63 -3.02
CA GLU A 23 -7.78 10.00 -3.20
C GLU A 23 -8.28 10.86 -2.02
N THR A 24 -7.43 11.79 -1.59
CA THR A 24 -7.75 12.77 -0.55
C THR A 24 -7.24 14.15 -0.92
N GLU A 25 -7.93 15.19 -0.44
CA GLU A 25 -7.45 16.56 -0.49
C GLU A 25 -6.46 16.78 0.65
N VAL A 26 -5.39 17.53 0.36
CA VAL A 26 -4.32 17.85 1.30
C VAL A 26 -4.20 19.37 1.41
N ASP A 27 -4.33 19.89 2.63
CA ASP A 27 -4.26 21.33 2.93
C ASP A 27 -2.81 21.82 3.02
N THR A 28 -2.02 21.48 1.98
CA THR A 28 -0.64 21.96 1.86
C THR A 28 -0.20 21.98 0.39
N SER A 29 0.97 22.56 0.14
CA SER A 29 1.53 22.67 -1.21
C SER A 29 1.92 21.31 -1.80
N VAL A 30 1.88 21.21 -3.12
CA VAL A 30 2.36 20.04 -3.88
C VAL A 30 3.83 19.68 -3.54
N VAL A 31 4.64 20.68 -3.17
CA VAL A 31 6.05 20.47 -2.76
C VAL A 31 6.12 19.64 -1.48
N ALA A 32 5.28 19.93 -0.48
CA ALA A 32 5.25 19.18 0.77
C ALA A 32 4.77 17.73 0.54
N CYS A 33 3.75 17.53 -0.31
CA CYS A 33 3.30 16.19 -0.70
C CYS A 33 4.42 15.41 -1.40
N ASN A 34 5.14 16.04 -2.35
CA ASN A 34 6.27 15.43 -3.03
C ASN A 34 7.36 15.01 -2.05
N GLN A 35 7.75 15.88 -1.11
CA GLN A 35 8.76 15.57 -0.09
C GLN A 35 8.35 14.41 0.81
N THR A 36 7.07 14.32 1.16
CA THR A 36 6.53 13.22 1.96
C THR A 36 6.62 11.90 1.20
N VAL A 37 6.19 11.87 -0.07
CA VAL A 37 6.28 10.66 -0.91
C VAL A 37 7.74 10.27 -1.16
N ASP A 38 8.64 11.23 -1.42
CA ASP A 38 10.07 10.96 -1.56
C ASP A 38 10.67 10.35 -0.29
N SER A 39 10.32 10.91 0.88
CA SER A 39 10.76 10.39 2.17
C SER A 39 10.25 8.97 2.42
N MET A 40 9.00 8.70 2.07
CA MET A 40 8.40 7.36 2.19
C MET A 40 9.11 6.36 1.27
N ILE A 41 9.35 6.73 0.00
CA ILE A 41 10.07 5.87 -0.95
C ILE A 41 11.50 5.62 -0.49
N TYR A 42 12.19 6.66 -0.01
CA TYR A 42 13.53 6.51 0.55
C TYR A 42 13.54 5.52 1.72
N CYS A 43 12.60 5.62 2.65
CA CYS A 43 12.48 4.66 3.76
C CYS A 43 12.15 3.25 3.24
N LEU A 44 11.27 3.12 2.24
CA LEU A 44 10.96 1.82 1.63
C LEU A 44 12.22 1.14 1.07
N GLN A 45 13.13 1.92 0.50
CA GLN A 45 14.33 1.41 -0.15
C GLN A 45 15.49 1.16 0.82
N THR A 46 15.62 1.96 1.88
CA THR A 46 16.81 2.01 2.72
C THR A 46 16.58 1.64 4.18
N ASP A 47 15.41 1.95 4.73
CA ASP A 47 15.10 1.79 6.15
C ASP A 47 13.63 1.37 6.35
N PRO A 48 13.33 0.07 6.15
CA PRO A 48 11.98 -0.46 6.31
C PRO A 48 11.41 -0.35 7.73
N GLU A 49 12.27 -0.26 8.75
CA GLU A 49 11.86 -0.08 10.14
C GLU A 49 11.29 1.33 10.33
N LEU A 50 12.02 2.35 9.88
CA LEU A 50 11.55 3.73 9.86
C LEU A 50 10.31 3.92 8.96
N LEU A 51 10.22 3.19 7.84
CA LEU A 51 9.00 3.16 7.02
C LEU A 51 7.79 2.72 7.85
N SER A 52 7.96 1.64 8.61
CA SER A 52 6.89 1.09 9.44
C SER A 52 6.50 2.06 10.57
N GLU A 53 7.48 2.59 11.28
CA GLU A 53 7.26 3.51 12.40
C GLU A 53 6.61 4.83 12.00
N ARG A 54 6.94 5.34 10.81
CA ARG A 54 6.51 6.67 10.39
C ARG A 54 5.30 6.69 9.47
N PHE A 55 5.23 5.75 8.53
CA PHE A 55 4.23 5.78 7.46
C PHE A 55 3.15 4.71 7.59
N PHE A 56 3.42 3.59 8.31
CA PHE A 56 2.48 2.50 8.48
C PHE A 56 1.76 2.51 9.83
N VAL A 57 1.75 3.65 10.50
CA VAL A 57 1.05 3.84 11.77
C VAL A 57 -0.42 3.48 11.62
N GLY A 58 -0.93 2.65 12.52
CA GLY A 58 -2.32 2.21 12.54
C GLY A 58 -2.74 1.25 11.42
N LEU A 59 -1.81 0.69 10.63
CA LEU A 59 -2.13 -0.27 9.56
C LEU A 59 -2.20 -1.73 10.03
N GLY A 60 -1.70 -2.03 11.21
CA GLY A 60 -1.61 -3.41 11.71
C GLY A 60 -2.96 -4.05 11.98
N LYS A 61 -3.87 -3.32 12.65
CA LYS A 61 -5.15 -3.85 13.13
C LYS A 61 -6.21 -2.77 13.24
N GLN A 62 -7.46 -3.09 12.90
CA GLN A 62 -8.62 -2.31 13.35
C GLN A 62 -9.08 -2.84 14.71
N GLU A 63 -9.38 -1.96 15.66
CA GLU A 63 -9.74 -2.35 17.04
C GLU A 63 -10.98 -3.24 17.13
N ASP A 64 -11.97 -3.06 16.29
CA ASP A 64 -13.19 -3.82 16.21
C ASP A 64 -13.05 -5.19 15.52
N LYS A 65 -11.94 -5.41 14.79
CA LYS A 65 -11.63 -6.66 14.07
C LYS A 65 -10.47 -7.38 14.74
N LYS A 66 -10.77 -8.24 15.70
CA LYS A 66 -9.77 -9.04 16.44
C LYS A 66 -9.05 -10.12 15.64
N LYS A 67 -9.36 -10.28 14.34
CA LYS A 67 -8.80 -11.32 13.46
C LYS A 67 -8.09 -10.69 12.27
N ASN A 68 -7.08 -11.40 11.76
CA ASN A 68 -6.29 -11.04 10.58
C ASN A 68 -5.42 -9.77 10.75
N ALA A 69 -4.82 -9.58 11.93
CA ALA A 69 -3.76 -8.61 12.10
C ALA A 69 -2.52 -9.09 11.32
N PHE A 70 -2.04 -8.26 10.39
CA PHE A 70 -0.82 -8.52 9.64
C PHE A 70 0.32 -7.74 10.27
N TYR A 71 1.43 -8.44 10.50
CA TYR A 71 2.69 -7.83 10.95
C TYR A 71 3.79 -8.20 9.97
N LEU A 72 4.66 -7.25 9.69
CA LEU A 72 5.85 -7.44 8.88
C LEU A 72 7.07 -7.34 9.78
N VAL A 73 7.88 -8.37 9.81
CA VAL A 73 9.12 -8.38 10.59
C VAL A 73 10.29 -8.34 9.61
N TRP A 74 10.97 -7.21 9.57
CA TRP A 74 12.09 -6.96 8.69
C TRP A 74 13.33 -7.71 9.15
N LYS A 75 14.08 -8.29 8.21
CA LYS A 75 15.31 -9.04 8.47
C LYS A 75 16.52 -8.41 7.80
N GLU A 76 16.41 -8.15 6.51
CA GLU A 76 17.49 -7.63 5.69
C GLU A 76 16.94 -6.62 4.70
N SER A 77 17.72 -5.58 4.41
CA SER A 77 17.45 -4.65 3.33
C SER A 77 18.72 -4.40 2.52
N THR A 78 18.58 -4.30 1.22
CA THR A 78 19.66 -3.90 0.29
C THR A 78 19.09 -2.90 -0.69
N TYR A 79 19.79 -1.77 -0.88
CA TYR A 79 19.40 -0.75 -1.84
C TYR A 79 20.53 -0.47 -2.83
N VAL A 80 20.21 -0.42 -4.12
CA VAL A 80 21.11 -0.10 -5.22
C VAL A 80 20.65 1.21 -5.86
N PRO A 81 21.25 2.37 -5.49
CA PRO A 81 20.76 3.69 -5.91
C PRO A 81 20.77 3.90 -7.42
N GLU A 82 21.75 3.36 -8.11
CA GLU A 82 21.93 3.52 -9.57
C GLU A 82 20.77 2.88 -10.36
N GLU A 83 20.16 1.84 -9.78
CA GLU A 83 19.07 1.09 -10.41
C GLU A 83 17.68 1.46 -9.83
N GLN A 84 17.63 2.34 -8.82
CA GLN A 84 16.42 2.63 -8.06
C GLN A 84 15.71 1.34 -7.57
N TYR A 85 16.54 0.36 -7.19
CA TYR A 85 16.14 -0.99 -6.86
C TYR A 85 16.42 -1.28 -5.39
N SER A 86 15.46 -1.91 -4.73
CA SER A 86 15.67 -2.44 -3.39
C SER A 86 15.24 -3.89 -3.28
N ARG A 87 15.88 -4.60 -2.36
CA ARG A 87 15.57 -5.97 -2.00
C ARG A 87 15.40 -6.07 -0.49
N LEU A 88 14.24 -6.53 -0.07
CA LEU A 88 13.86 -6.68 1.32
C LEU A 88 13.62 -8.16 1.63
N VAL A 89 14.08 -8.60 2.79
CA VAL A 89 13.75 -9.93 3.35
C VAL A 89 12.96 -9.72 4.62
N LEU A 90 11.78 -10.33 4.71
CA LEU A 90 10.89 -10.16 5.85
C LEU A 90 10.13 -11.45 6.18
N ASP A 91 9.62 -11.52 7.40
CA ASP A 91 8.60 -12.50 7.78
C ASP A 91 7.22 -11.82 7.81
N VAL A 92 6.21 -12.53 7.34
CA VAL A 92 4.80 -12.14 7.45
C VAL A 92 4.17 -12.95 8.57
N LEU A 93 3.63 -12.25 9.56
CA LEU A 93 2.87 -12.84 10.65
C LEU A 93 1.39 -12.51 10.48
N VAL A 94 0.53 -13.45 10.84
CA VAL A 94 -0.92 -13.26 10.95
C VAL A 94 -1.32 -13.62 12.37
N ASP A 95 -1.96 -12.69 13.07
CA ASP A 95 -2.32 -12.84 14.47
C ASP A 95 -1.12 -13.31 15.33
N GLU A 96 0.04 -12.67 15.14
CA GLU A 96 1.32 -12.94 15.81
C GLU A 96 1.95 -14.33 15.49
N LYS A 97 1.36 -15.09 14.59
CA LYS A 97 1.89 -16.38 14.17
C LYS A 97 2.59 -16.27 12.81
N PRO A 98 3.77 -16.87 12.64
CA PRO A 98 4.43 -16.90 11.35
C PRO A 98 3.54 -17.52 10.28
N PHE A 99 3.16 -16.73 9.29
CA PHE A 99 2.41 -17.16 8.11
C PHE A 99 3.35 -17.47 6.95
N MET A 100 4.32 -16.57 6.69
CA MET A 100 5.37 -16.77 5.71
C MET A 100 6.71 -16.32 6.31
N LYS A 101 7.78 -17.05 6.01
CA LYS A 101 9.15 -16.74 6.45
C LYS A 101 10.04 -16.48 5.24
N ASP A 102 11.04 -15.61 5.46
CA ASP A 102 12.06 -15.28 4.48
C ASP A 102 11.48 -14.86 3.13
N VAL A 103 10.42 -14.05 3.19
CA VAL A 103 9.77 -13.48 2.02
C VAL A 103 10.71 -12.45 1.41
N VAL A 104 11.11 -12.69 0.16
CA VAL A 104 11.94 -11.75 -0.61
C VAL A 104 11.02 -10.85 -1.43
N ILE A 105 11.11 -9.56 -1.19
CA ILE A 105 10.41 -8.52 -1.95
C ILE A 105 11.47 -7.64 -2.61
N GLU A 106 11.37 -7.52 -3.91
CA GLU A 106 12.17 -6.60 -4.71
C GLU A 106 11.28 -5.47 -5.18
N SER A 107 11.77 -4.24 -5.14
CA SER A 107 11.02 -3.10 -5.65
C SER A 107 11.84 -2.23 -6.57
N SER A 108 11.17 -1.64 -7.55
CA SER A 108 11.72 -0.61 -8.42
C SER A 108 10.77 0.58 -8.48
N VAL A 109 11.31 1.76 -8.69
CA VAL A 109 10.55 3.02 -8.70
C VAL A 109 10.67 3.69 -10.05
N VAL A 110 9.54 4.11 -10.60
CA VAL A 110 9.45 4.91 -11.84
C VAL A 110 8.75 6.22 -11.49
N ASP A 111 9.44 7.33 -11.69
CA ASP A 111 8.95 8.68 -11.43
C ASP A 111 8.68 9.41 -12.74
N THR A 112 7.51 9.99 -12.88
CA THR A 112 7.07 10.66 -14.10
C THR A 112 6.43 12.02 -13.76
N MET A 113 6.92 13.08 -14.44
CA MET A 113 6.36 14.42 -14.32
C MET A 113 5.57 14.77 -15.58
N ALA A 114 4.36 15.25 -15.43
CA ALA A 114 3.51 15.76 -16.51
C ALA A 114 3.00 17.16 -16.15
N GLY A 115 3.80 18.19 -16.46
CA GLY A 115 3.60 19.54 -15.96
C GLY A 115 3.89 19.60 -14.46
N GLU A 116 2.90 20.02 -13.67
CA GLU A 116 2.99 20.06 -12.20
C GLU A 116 2.48 18.77 -11.54
N ARG A 117 1.83 17.89 -12.29
CA ARG A 117 1.41 16.57 -11.85
C ARG A 117 2.61 15.64 -11.77
N ARG A 118 2.69 14.88 -10.69
CA ARG A 118 3.69 13.83 -10.51
C ARG A 118 3.01 12.49 -10.29
N ASP A 119 3.45 11.49 -11.04
CA ASP A 119 3.05 10.10 -10.87
C ASP A 119 4.29 9.28 -10.47
N VAL A 120 4.26 8.65 -9.29
CA VAL A 120 5.34 7.80 -8.80
C VAL A 120 4.83 6.38 -8.68
N ARG A 121 5.34 5.50 -9.53
CA ARG A 121 5.00 4.08 -9.55
C ARG A 121 6.06 3.27 -8.84
N VAL A 122 5.63 2.42 -7.91
CA VAL A 122 6.44 1.43 -7.23
C VAL A 122 6.00 0.05 -7.69
N ASP A 123 6.84 -0.62 -8.46
CA ASP A 123 6.64 -2.01 -8.85
C ASP A 123 7.24 -2.93 -7.79
N ILE A 124 6.47 -3.95 -7.39
CA ILE A 124 6.84 -4.91 -6.37
C ILE A 124 6.95 -6.30 -7.02
N HIS A 125 8.13 -6.85 -6.98
CA HIS A 125 8.43 -8.18 -7.46
C HIS A 125 8.59 -9.13 -6.27
N TYR A 126 7.74 -10.14 -6.23
CA TYR A 126 7.78 -11.16 -5.22
C TYR A 126 8.27 -12.48 -5.83
N ALA A 127 9.35 -13.03 -5.30
CA ALA A 127 9.97 -14.26 -5.83
C ALA A 127 9.12 -15.54 -5.65
N GLY A 128 8.04 -15.45 -4.86
CA GLY A 128 7.16 -16.60 -4.59
C GLY A 128 6.00 -16.73 -5.58
N THR A 129 5.17 -17.74 -5.33
CA THR A 129 4.01 -18.06 -6.17
C THR A 129 2.72 -17.36 -5.73
N LEU A 130 2.72 -16.69 -4.56
CA LEU A 130 1.56 -16.04 -3.98
C LEU A 130 1.11 -14.82 -4.79
N ILE A 131 2.05 -13.93 -5.10
CA ILE A 131 1.83 -12.72 -5.88
C ILE A 131 2.58 -12.84 -7.19
N LYS A 132 1.91 -12.63 -8.31
CA LYS A 132 2.51 -12.61 -9.64
C LYS A 132 2.94 -11.22 -10.07
N GLU A 133 2.16 -10.24 -9.66
CA GLU A 133 2.36 -8.85 -10.04
C GLU A 133 1.73 -7.97 -8.96
N ALA A 134 2.44 -6.98 -8.49
CA ALA A 134 1.92 -5.95 -7.62
C ALA A 134 2.61 -4.63 -7.93
N TYR A 135 1.83 -3.55 -7.97
CA TYR A 135 2.36 -2.20 -8.05
C TYR A 135 1.42 -1.21 -7.41
N GLY A 136 1.99 -0.12 -6.94
CA GLY A 136 1.26 1.03 -6.46
C GLY A 136 1.68 2.28 -7.24
N THR A 137 0.75 3.17 -7.55
CA THR A 137 1.04 4.46 -8.19
C THR A 137 0.50 5.58 -7.33
N PHE A 138 1.37 6.48 -6.92
CA PHE A 138 0.99 7.73 -6.28
C PHE A 138 0.75 8.78 -7.33
N HIS A 139 -0.35 9.52 -7.19
CA HIS A 139 -0.71 10.66 -8.02
C HIS A 139 -0.74 11.90 -7.15
N ILE A 140 0.09 12.87 -7.47
CA ILE A 140 0.22 14.12 -6.72
C ILE A 140 -0.10 15.26 -7.68
N ASN A 141 -1.21 15.99 -7.40
CA ASN A 141 -1.67 17.07 -8.27
C ASN A 141 -1.81 18.36 -7.46
N PRO A 142 -1.32 19.49 -7.95
CA PRO A 142 -1.63 20.79 -7.37
C PRO A 142 -3.09 21.16 -7.65
N VAL A 143 -3.76 21.71 -6.66
CA VAL A 143 -5.11 22.30 -6.78
C VAL A 143 -5.03 23.82 -6.63
N GLY A 144 -4.07 24.28 -5.83
CA GLY A 144 -3.80 25.70 -5.57
C GLY A 144 -2.42 25.88 -4.93
N GLU A 145 -2.10 27.10 -4.49
CA GLU A 145 -0.79 27.39 -3.88
C GLU A 145 -0.55 26.53 -2.62
N ASN A 146 -1.60 26.32 -1.80
CA ASN A 146 -1.53 25.60 -0.54
C ASN A 146 -2.56 24.46 -0.48
N GLN A 147 -2.94 23.93 -1.63
CA GLN A 147 -3.83 22.77 -1.72
C GLN A 147 -3.36 21.83 -2.82
N SER A 148 -3.43 20.55 -2.52
CA SER A 148 -3.05 19.46 -3.43
C SER A 148 -4.04 18.31 -3.32
N THR A 149 -4.03 17.41 -4.28
CA THR A 149 -4.60 16.06 -4.10
C THR A 149 -3.50 15.03 -4.06
N LEU A 150 -3.67 14.04 -3.20
CA LEU A 150 -2.84 12.86 -3.10
C LEU A 150 -3.72 11.63 -3.29
N ALA A 151 -3.44 10.87 -4.33
CA ALA A 151 -4.13 9.61 -4.58
C ALA A 151 -3.13 8.46 -4.66
N MET A 152 -3.62 7.26 -4.40
CA MET A 152 -2.86 6.03 -4.62
C MET A 152 -3.74 4.96 -5.24
N ASP A 153 -3.26 4.39 -6.32
CA ASP A 153 -3.79 3.20 -6.97
C ASP A 153 -2.94 1.99 -6.62
N VAL A 154 -3.57 0.90 -6.18
CA VAL A 154 -2.90 -0.37 -5.89
C VAL A 154 -3.46 -1.46 -6.77
N HIS A 155 -2.57 -2.17 -7.44
CA HIS A 155 -2.87 -3.31 -8.28
C HIS A 155 -2.15 -4.55 -7.78
N VAL A 156 -2.89 -5.64 -7.56
CA VAL A 156 -2.31 -6.92 -7.10
C VAL A 156 -2.90 -8.07 -7.91
N LYS A 157 -2.03 -8.90 -8.45
CA LYS A 157 -2.37 -10.14 -9.15
C LYS A 157 -1.82 -11.34 -8.40
N PHE A 158 -2.70 -12.14 -7.86
CA PHE A 158 -2.32 -13.36 -7.16
C PHE A 158 -2.03 -14.51 -8.11
N GLY A 159 -1.18 -15.44 -7.69
CA GLY A 159 -0.97 -16.69 -8.36
C GLY A 159 -2.27 -17.51 -8.45
N TRP A 160 -2.42 -18.33 -9.51
CA TRP A 160 -3.66 -19.07 -9.82
C TRP A 160 -4.19 -19.90 -8.63
N PHE A 161 -3.31 -20.50 -7.86
CA PHE A 161 -3.67 -21.31 -6.69
C PHE A 161 -4.27 -20.46 -5.57
N PHE A 162 -3.63 -19.34 -5.23
CA PHE A 162 -4.06 -18.48 -4.14
C PHE A 162 -5.32 -17.68 -4.48
N ARG A 163 -5.52 -17.40 -5.75
CA ARG A 163 -6.72 -16.74 -6.26
C ARG A 163 -8.02 -17.51 -5.97
N ILE A 164 -7.97 -18.83 -5.77
CA ILE A 164 -9.12 -19.63 -5.38
C ILE A 164 -9.57 -19.29 -3.96
N PHE A 165 -8.63 -18.91 -3.09
CA PHE A 165 -8.88 -18.61 -1.67
C PHE A 165 -9.06 -17.13 -1.38
N ILE A 166 -8.53 -16.24 -2.24
CA ILE A 166 -8.62 -14.79 -2.06
C ILE A 166 -9.79 -14.27 -2.88
N SER A 167 -10.97 -14.23 -2.27
CA SER A 167 -12.14 -13.60 -2.89
C SER A 167 -12.00 -12.07 -2.89
N ARG A 168 -12.75 -11.39 -3.78
CA ARG A 168 -12.80 -9.92 -3.80
C ARG A 168 -13.20 -9.35 -2.43
N LYS A 169 -14.09 -10.02 -1.72
CA LYS A 169 -14.51 -9.63 -0.37
C LYS A 169 -13.33 -9.68 0.62
N VAL A 170 -12.57 -10.78 0.65
CA VAL A 170 -11.40 -10.92 1.53
C VAL A 170 -10.34 -9.88 1.20
N TYR A 171 -10.09 -9.62 -0.08
CA TYR A 171 -9.15 -8.58 -0.52
C TYR A 171 -9.60 -7.20 -0.03
N SER A 172 -10.85 -6.83 -0.33
CA SER A 172 -11.41 -5.54 0.08
C SER A 172 -11.40 -5.35 1.60
N GLU A 173 -11.87 -6.33 2.36
CA GLU A 173 -11.84 -6.29 3.82
C GLU A 173 -10.41 -6.19 4.41
N THR A 174 -9.39 -6.56 3.65
CA THR A 174 -8.00 -6.55 4.10
C THR A 174 -7.24 -5.31 3.63
N ILE A 175 -7.46 -4.87 2.41
CA ILE A 175 -6.62 -3.88 1.74
C ILE A 175 -7.26 -2.49 1.72
N ASP A 176 -8.58 -2.38 1.43
CA ASP A 176 -9.19 -1.07 1.18
C ASP A 176 -9.01 -0.11 2.36
N TRP A 177 -9.32 -0.52 3.58
CA TRP A 177 -9.16 0.35 4.74
C TRP A 177 -7.70 0.69 5.05
N ARG A 178 -6.77 -0.24 4.75
CA ARG A 178 -5.33 0.01 4.90
C ARG A 178 -4.83 1.03 3.90
N LEU A 179 -5.30 0.96 2.67
CA LEU A 179 -4.98 1.96 1.65
C LEU A 179 -5.50 3.34 2.05
N VAL A 180 -6.75 3.44 2.48
CA VAL A 180 -7.32 4.70 2.99
C VAL A 180 -6.45 5.25 4.12
N ARG A 181 -6.17 4.46 5.15
CA ARG A 181 -5.36 4.89 6.28
C ARG A 181 -3.93 5.26 5.89
N PHE A 182 -3.33 4.53 4.98
CA PHE A 182 -1.99 4.83 4.50
C PHE A 182 -1.92 6.17 3.76
N VAL A 183 -2.86 6.44 2.86
CA VAL A 183 -2.92 7.73 2.16
C VAL A 183 -3.25 8.88 3.12
N GLU A 184 -4.13 8.66 4.09
CA GLU A 184 -4.39 9.63 5.15
C GLU A 184 -3.14 9.89 6.04
N ASN A 185 -2.33 8.87 6.31
CA ASN A 185 -1.03 9.06 6.97
C ASN A 185 -0.12 9.98 6.16
N LEU A 186 0.00 9.74 4.85
CA LEU A 186 0.80 10.60 3.98
C LEU A 186 0.28 12.04 3.96
N LYS A 187 -1.04 12.22 3.90
CA LYS A 187 -1.69 13.52 4.01
C LYS A 187 -1.28 14.23 5.30
N LEU A 188 -1.54 13.61 6.45
CA LEU A 188 -1.26 14.18 7.76
C LEU A 188 0.22 14.54 7.94
N ILE A 189 1.12 13.68 7.49
CA ILE A 189 2.57 13.95 7.50
C ILE A 189 2.91 15.16 6.60
N SER A 190 2.29 15.25 5.42
CA SER A 190 2.48 16.39 4.51
C SER A 190 1.99 17.71 5.11
N GLU A 191 0.94 17.66 5.92
CA GLU A 191 0.38 18.79 6.68
C GLU A 191 1.17 19.07 7.98
N GLY A 192 2.23 18.33 8.27
CA GLY A 192 3.10 18.52 9.44
C GLY A 192 2.60 17.88 10.72
N VAL A 193 1.63 16.97 10.65
CA VAL A 193 1.10 16.25 11.82
C VAL A 193 2.05 15.09 12.18
N ALA A 194 2.44 15.03 13.45
CA ALA A 194 3.15 13.88 14.01
C ALA A 194 2.18 12.75 14.30
N LEU A 195 2.32 11.63 13.59
CA LEU A 195 1.46 10.48 13.77
C LEU A 195 1.97 9.57 14.90
N THR A 196 1.03 9.06 15.70
CA THR A 196 1.25 8.04 16.73
C THR A 196 0.15 6.99 16.65
N GLU A 197 0.36 5.80 17.22
CA GLU A 197 -0.69 4.78 17.33
C GLU A 197 -1.91 5.31 18.10
N GLU A 198 -1.70 6.18 19.09
CA GLU A 198 -2.77 6.81 19.90
C GLU A 198 -3.67 7.69 19.02
N TYR A 199 -3.11 8.41 18.05
CA TYR A 199 -3.89 9.25 17.14
C TYR A 199 -5.02 8.47 16.47
N TRP A 200 -4.73 7.29 15.92
CA TRP A 200 -5.74 6.48 15.24
C TRP A 200 -6.69 5.79 16.21
N THR A 201 -6.21 5.38 17.38
CA THR A 201 -7.06 4.81 18.45
C THR A 201 -8.14 5.83 18.88
N GLU A 202 -7.78 7.09 19.05
CA GLU A 202 -8.71 8.17 19.37
C GLU A 202 -9.71 8.45 18.24
N GLN A 203 -9.25 8.47 16.99
CA GLN A 203 -10.11 8.68 15.82
C GLN A 203 -11.10 7.52 15.63
N ASP A 204 -10.63 6.28 15.74
CA ASP A 204 -11.47 5.09 15.61
C ASP A 204 -12.54 5.06 16.73
N ALA A 205 -12.18 5.39 17.97
CA ALA A 205 -13.11 5.49 19.08
C ALA A 205 -14.17 6.59 18.86
N ALA A 206 -13.80 7.73 18.30
CA ALA A 206 -14.72 8.82 18.01
C ALA A 206 -15.73 8.44 16.89
N MET A 207 -15.34 7.63 15.91
CA MET A 207 -16.24 7.15 14.85
C MET A 207 -17.25 6.13 15.36
N VAL A 208 -16.89 5.30 16.33
CA VAL A 208 -17.80 4.28 16.92
C VAL A 208 -18.83 4.93 17.86
N ALA A 209 -18.54 6.13 18.39
CA ALA A 209 -19.42 6.84 19.32
C ALA A 209 -20.52 7.67 18.62
N GLN A 210 -20.51 7.78 17.29
CA GLN A 210 -21.53 8.45 16.47
C GLN A 210 -22.55 7.45 15.91
#